data_6efe991b875d5241bf4b436dbf2fa5ba
#
_entry.id   6efe991b875d5241bf4b436dbf2fa5ba
#
_cell.length_a   1.000
_cell.length_b   1.000
_cell.length_c   1.000
_cell.angle_alpha   90.00
_cell.angle_beta   90.00
_cell.angle_gamma   90.00
#
_symmetry.space_group_name_H-M   'P 1'
#
loop_
_entity.id
_entity.type
_entity.pdbx_description
1 polymer ?
#
loop_
_entity_poly.entity_id
_entity_poly.type
_entity_poly.pdbx_seq_one_letter_code
_entity_poly.pdbx_strand_id
1 'polypeptide(L)' 'MKKRVNCELPRETAGRFKEYCRDMHIQFEASECYNLIHFECMMTETEIEKADQFIDERC' A
#
# COMPACT_ATOMS: atom_id res chain seq x y z
N MET A 1 13.34 -9.20 7.46
CA MET A 1 13.11 -7.98 8.26
C MET A 1 12.13 -7.07 7.55
N LYS A 2 11.18 -6.52 8.30
CA LYS A 2 10.19 -5.60 7.71
C LYS A 2 10.75 -4.18 7.66
N LYS A 3 10.44 -3.48 6.58
CA LYS A 3 10.84 -2.10 6.39
C LYS A 3 9.62 -1.21 6.34
N ARG A 4 9.79 0.04 6.75
CA ARG A 4 8.73 1.03 6.66
C ARG A 4 8.65 1.54 5.23
N VAL A 5 7.47 1.44 4.65
CA VAL A 5 7.23 1.88 3.27
C VAL A 5 6.15 2.95 3.28
N ASN A 6 6.42 4.07 2.63
CA ASN A 6 5.47 5.16 2.47
C ASN A 6 5.07 5.29 1.02
N CYS A 7 3.78 5.39 0.75
CA CYS A 7 3.30 5.63 -0.59
C CYS A 7 2.02 6.44 -0.57
N GLU A 8 1.73 7.11 -1.69
CA GLU A 8 0.52 7.88 -1.84
C GLU A 8 -0.23 7.37 -3.06
N LEU A 9 -1.52 7.10 -2.90
CA LEU A 9 -2.33 6.50 -3.94
C LEU A 9 -3.64 7.26 -4.09
N PRO A 10 -4.19 7.32 -5.33
CA PRO A 10 -5.53 7.86 -5.52
C PRO A 10 -6.55 7.05 -4.73
N ARG A 11 -7.68 7.66 -4.39
CA ARG A 11 -8.69 7.01 -3.57
C ARG A 11 -9.15 5.66 -4.12
N GLU A 12 -9.32 5.57 -5.43
CA GLU A 12 -9.77 4.32 -6.06
C GLU A 12 -8.75 3.21 -5.86
N THR A 13 -7.49 3.51 -6.11
CA THR A 13 -6.40 2.54 -5.94
C THR A 13 -6.20 2.24 -4.45
N ALA A 14 -6.37 3.25 -3.60
CA ALA A 14 -6.19 3.08 -2.16
C ALA A 14 -7.14 2.05 -1.57
N GLY A 15 -8.41 2.05 -2.02
CA GLY A 15 -9.37 1.06 -1.55
C GLY A 15 -8.93 -0.37 -1.84
N ARG A 16 -8.43 -0.59 -3.05
CA ARG A 16 -7.92 -1.91 -3.45
C ARG A 16 -6.64 -2.28 -2.72
N PHE A 17 -5.80 -1.30 -2.49
CA PHE A 17 -4.56 -1.54 -1.76
C PHE A 17 -4.84 -1.92 -0.30
N LYS A 18 -5.83 -1.31 0.32
CA LYS A 18 -6.25 -1.68 1.68
C LYS A 18 -6.67 -3.15 1.75
N GLU A 19 -7.46 -3.59 0.78
CA GLU A 19 -7.88 -4.99 0.72
C GLU A 19 -6.68 -5.91 0.53
N TYR A 20 -5.75 -5.52 -0.34
CA TYR A 20 -4.53 -6.28 -0.56
C TYR A 20 -3.75 -6.44 0.75
N CYS A 21 -3.59 -5.36 1.50
CA CYS A 21 -2.87 -5.41 2.77
C CYS A 21 -3.57 -6.32 3.79
N ARG A 22 -4.90 -6.28 3.82
CA ARG A 22 -5.66 -7.17 4.70
C ARG A 22 -5.45 -8.62 4.35
N ASP A 23 -5.54 -8.94 3.06
CA ASP A 23 -5.39 -10.32 2.60
C ASP A 23 -4.01 -10.86 2.90
N MET A 24 -3.00 -10.01 2.82
CA MET A 24 -1.62 -10.40 3.08
C MET A 24 -1.20 -10.22 4.54
N HIS A 25 -2.12 -9.80 5.39
CA HIS A 25 -1.84 -9.54 6.82
C HIS A 25 -0.71 -8.53 7.02
N ILE A 26 -0.70 -7.51 6.18
CA ILE A 26 0.28 -6.44 6.25
C ILE A 26 -0.27 -5.33 7.15
N GLN A 27 0.52 -4.90 8.13
CA GLN A 27 0.14 -3.77 8.96
C GLN A 27 0.31 -2.48 8.17
N PHE A 28 -0.69 -1.62 8.22
CA PHE A 28 -0.63 -0.35 7.53
C PHE A 28 -1.41 0.72 8.27
N GLU A 29 -1.05 1.97 8.01
CA GLU A 29 -1.82 3.12 8.45
C GLU A 29 -2.12 3.96 7.22
N ALA A 30 -3.33 4.49 7.15
CA ALA A 30 -3.77 5.30 6.02
C ALA A 30 -4.22 6.66 6.51
N SER A 31 -3.79 7.70 5.81
CA SER A 31 -4.18 9.08 6.12
C SER A 31 -4.59 9.78 4.84
N GLU A 32 -5.65 10.59 4.92
CA GLU A 32 -6.04 11.38 3.77
C GLU A 32 -5.17 12.62 3.65
N CYS A 33 -4.73 12.90 2.43
CA CYS A 33 -3.93 14.08 2.12
C CYS A 33 -4.41 14.62 0.78
N TYR A 34 -5.26 15.64 0.80
CA TYR A 34 -5.88 16.20 -0.39
C TYR A 34 -6.70 15.13 -1.12
N ASN A 35 -6.37 14.83 -2.37
CA ASN A 35 -7.07 13.81 -3.16
C ASN A 35 -6.39 12.46 -3.11
N LEU A 36 -5.34 12.33 -2.32
CA LEU A 36 -4.56 11.10 -2.21
C LEU A 36 -4.69 10.51 -0.82
N ILE A 37 -4.46 9.21 -0.75
CA ILE A 37 -4.37 8.51 0.53
C ILE A 37 -2.91 8.14 0.75
N HIS A 38 -2.36 8.58 1.86
CA HIS A 38 -0.99 8.24 2.23
C HIS A 38 -1.00 6.96 3.05
N PHE A 39 -0.19 6.00 2.63
CA PHE A 39 -0.04 4.73 3.34
C PHE A 39 1.33 4.61 3.96
N GLU A 40 1.36 4.14 5.19
CA GLU A 40 2.59 3.77 5.86
C GLU A 40 2.46 2.31 6.24
N CYS A 41 3.29 1.45 5.63
CA CYS A 41 3.20 0.00 5.75
C CYS A 41 4.50 -0.58 6.24
N MET A 42 4.39 -1.71 6.96
CA MET A 42 5.57 -2.48 7.36
C MET A 42 5.61 -3.74 6.50
N MET A 43 6.58 -3.83 5.61
CA MET A 43 6.67 -4.90 4.62
C MET A 43 8.07 -5.46 4.51
N THR A 44 8.15 -6.75 4.15
CA THR A 44 9.42 -7.36 3.74
C THR A 44 9.73 -6.96 2.31
N GLU A 45 10.97 -7.20 1.86
CA GLU A 45 11.36 -6.88 0.49
C GLU A 45 10.47 -7.60 -0.53
N THR A 46 10.14 -8.86 -0.28
CA THR A 46 9.26 -9.63 -1.17
C THR A 46 7.88 -9.00 -1.24
N GLU A 47 7.36 -8.58 -0.10
CA GLU A 47 6.06 -7.92 -0.07
C GLU A 47 6.07 -6.58 -0.80
N ILE A 48 7.16 -5.85 -0.69
CA ILE A 48 7.32 -4.57 -1.40
C ILE A 48 7.28 -4.79 -2.91
N GLU A 49 8.00 -5.81 -3.41
CA GLU A 49 8.00 -6.13 -4.83
C GLU A 49 6.60 -6.48 -5.33
N LYS A 50 5.89 -7.31 -4.57
CA LYS A 50 4.53 -7.69 -4.94
C LYS A 50 3.58 -6.50 -4.93
N ALA A 51 3.73 -5.62 -3.95
CA ALA A 51 2.90 -4.41 -3.87
C ALA A 51 3.17 -3.48 -5.05
N ASP A 52 4.43 -3.32 -5.44
CA ASP A 52 4.78 -2.52 -6.61
C ASP A 52 4.14 -3.06 -7.87
N GLN A 53 4.18 -4.37 -8.07
CA GLN A 53 3.53 -5.00 -9.21
C GLN A 53 2.02 -4.79 -9.19
N PHE A 54 1.42 -4.89 -8.03
CA PHE A 54 -0.01 -4.67 -7.87
C PHE A 54 -0.39 -3.24 -8.27
N ILE A 55 0.39 -2.27 -7.84
CA ILE A 55 0.14 -0.86 -8.16
C ILE A 55 0.35 -0.60 -9.65
N ASP A 56 1.42 -1.13 -10.23
CA ASP A 56 1.70 -0.97 -11.66
C ASP A 56 0.59 -1.53 -12.53
N GLU A 57 0.05 -2.68 -12.18
CA GLU A 57 -1.03 -3.29 -12.93
C GLU A 57 -2.31 -2.45 -12.92
N ARG A 58 -2.49 -1.64 -11.89
CA ARG A 58 -3.69 -0.82 -11.72
C ARG A 58 -3.53 0.59 -12.30
N CYS A 59 -2.32 1.03 -12.49
CA CYS A 59 -2.04 2.29 -13.13
C CYS A 59 -1.74 2.07 -14.60
#